data_2d3e9a8348d90fced6dadb0550a7675c
#
_entry.id   2d3e9a8348d90fced6dadb0550a7675c
#
_cell.length_a   1.000
_cell.length_b   1.000
_cell.length_c   1.000
_cell.angle_alpha   90.00
_cell.angle_beta   90.00
_cell.angle_gamma   90.00
#
_symmetry.space_group_name_H-M   'P 1'
#
loop_
_entity.id
_entity.type
_entity.pdbx_description
1 polymer ?
#
loop_
_entity_poly.entity_id
_entity_poly.type
_entity_poly.pdbx_seq_one_letter_code
_entity_poly.pdbx_strand_id
1 'polypeptide(L)'
;YKNDETSLANYCASITMYPWLLSGTLSIGGNSTRPTNLKSFCGGFINMVFMVSSMLSGACATPEFLMYLNYFIGKEYGNDYFLRADKVVDLSKKQRTLDKVITDCFEQIVYSINQPTGARNFQAVFWNIAYYDKYYFESLFGNFVFPDGDKPDWDSLDWLQQRFMRWFNAERTKAVLTFPVETMALLSKDGDVLDKEYGNITARMYAEGHSFFTYMSDNADSLSSCCRLRNEIQDNGFSYTLGAGGVSTGSKSVLTINLNRCIQHAANAGLPHLSFLEGVVDLVHKVQMAYNENLKDLYNKGMLPLFNAGYINMDRQYLTIGVNGLVEAAEALGIEINDNPRYTA
;
A
#
# COMPACT_ATOMS: atom_id res chain seq x y z
N TYR A 1 16.07 14.78 -8.47
CA TYR A 1 15.60 16.09 -8.89
C TYR A 1 14.11 16.17 -8.66
N LYS A 2 13.69 17.04 -7.74
CA LYS A 2 12.30 17.45 -7.63
C LYS A 2 12.19 18.76 -8.41
N ASN A 3 11.47 18.73 -9.49
CA ASN A 3 11.17 19.94 -10.25
C ASN A 3 9.82 20.49 -9.81
N ASP A 4 9.81 21.73 -9.39
CA ASP A 4 8.66 22.60 -9.33
C ASP A 4 7.42 22.09 -8.56
N GLU A 5 6.29 22.05 -9.17
CA GLU A 5 4.98 21.83 -8.56
C GLU A 5 4.78 20.42 -8.01
N THR A 6 5.36 19.39 -8.64
CA THR A 6 5.28 18.01 -8.14
C THR A 6 6.11 17.79 -6.88
N SER A 7 7.03 18.70 -6.58
CA SER A 7 7.87 18.64 -5.36
C SER A 7 7.07 18.83 -4.08
N LEU A 8 5.90 19.42 -4.14
CA LEU A 8 5.04 19.68 -2.99
C LEU A 8 3.94 18.61 -2.80
N ALA A 9 3.90 17.58 -3.63
CA ALA A 9 3.02 16.44 -3.45
C ALA A 9 3.55 15.49 -2.37
N ASN A 10 2.65 14.88 -1.60
CA ASN A 10 3.01 13.76 -0.72
C ASN A 10 3.69 12.65 -1.52
N TYR A 11 4.75 12.03 -0.97
CA TYR A 11 5.53 11.07 -1.75
C TYR A 11 4.75 9.77 -2.01
N CYS A 12 4.39 9.05 -0.96
CA CYS A 12 3.59 7.83 -1.02
C CYS A 12 2.49 7.88 0.02
N ALA A 13 1.39 7.22 -0.26
CA ALA A 13 0.33 7.05 0.72
C ALA A 13 -0.29 5.67 0.67
N SER A 14 -0.60 5.16 1.86
CA SER A 14 -1.58 4.13 2.11
C SER A 14 -2.88 4.83 2.46
N ILE A 15 -3.89 4.69 1.63
CA ILE A 15 -5.15 5.40 1.78
C ILE A 15 -6.22 4.52 2.41
N THR A 16 -7.10 5.12 3.22
CA THR A 16 -8.39 4.50 3.50
C THR A 16 -9.37 4.80 2.38
N MET A 17 -10.16 3.81 2.01
CA MET A 17 -11.19 3.94 0.96
C MET A 17 -12.54 4.39 1.52
N TYR A 18 -12.68 4.56 2.85
CA TYR A 18 -13.96 4.88 3.48
C TYR A 18 -14.58 6.21 3.01
N PRO A 19 -13.83 7.32 2.85
CA PRO A 19 -14.38 8.56 2.29
C PRO A 19 -14.95 8.38 0.88
N TRP A 20 -14.32 7.53 0.07
CA TRP A 20 -14.81 7.20 -1.27
C TRP A 20 -16.14 6.44 -1.25
N LEU A 21 -16.36 5.52 -0.29
CA LEU A 21 -17.65 4.86 -0.10
C LEU A 21 -18.79 5.83 0.27
N LEU A 22 -18.45 6.93 0.93
CA LEU A 22 -19.44 7.93 1.35
C LEU A 22 -19.81 8.90 0.23
N SER A 23 -18.82 9.40 -0.50
CA SER A 23 -18.98 10.55 -1.42
C SER A 23 -18.43 10.33 -2.83
N GLY A 24 -17.91 9.14 -3.14
CA GLY A 24 -17.20 8.94 -4.41
C GLY A 24 -15.93 9.77 -4.48
N THR A 25 -15.61 10.29 -5.66
CA THR A 25 -14.43 11.16 -5.86
C THR A 25 -14.71 12.63 -5.68
N LEU A 26 -15.92 13.01 -5.31
CA LEU A 26 -16.34 14.44 -5.19
C LEU A 26 -15.48 15.19 -4.17
N SER A 27 -15.16 14.55 -3.06
CA SER A 27 -14.36 15.15 -1.97
C SER A 27 -12.91 15.46 -2.36
N ILE A 28 -12.41 14.85 -3.43
CA ILE A 28 -11.05 15.06 -3.94
C ILE A 28 -11.02 15.75 -5.32
N GLY A 29 -12.12 16.40 -5.70
CA GLY A 29 -12.22 17.18 -6.94
C GLY A 29 -12.62 16.38 -8.18
N GLY A 30 -13.05 15.13 -8.03
CA GLY A 30 -13.64 14.33 -9.12
C GLY A 30 -15.15 14.53 -9.25
N ASN A 31 -15.76 13.79 -10.16
CA ASN A 31 -17.21 13.88 -10.50
C ASN A 31 -17.94 12.54 -10.40
N SER A 32 -17.29 11.49 -9.95
CA SER A 32 -17.97 10.20 -9.76
C SER A 32 -18.63 10.12 -8.39
N THR A 33 -19.84 9.59 -8.37
CA THR A 33 -20.57 9.29 -7.13
C THR A 33 -20.05 8.01 -6.48
N ARG A 34 -20.52 7.74 -5.26
CA ARG A 34 -20.17 6.51 -4.52
C ARG A 34 -20.57 5.26 -5.32
N PRO A 35 -19.81 4.16 -5.21
CA PRO A 35 -20.20 2.89 -5.82
C PRO A 35 -21.42 2.31 -5.10
N THR A 36 -22.33 1.68 -5.87
CA THR A 36 -23.58 1.10 -5.36
C THR A 36 -23.72 -0.39 -5.64
N ASN A 37 -22.89 -0.94 -6.54
CA ASN A 37 -22.86 -2.35 -6.93
C ASN A 37 -21.45 -2.73 -7.39
N LEU A 38 -21.22 -4.02 -7.62
CA LEU A 38 -19.92 -4.56 -8.00
C LEU A 38 -19.33 -3.89 -9.27
N LYS A 39 -20.14 -3.70 -10.30
CA LYS A 39 -19.70 -3.07 -11.54
C LYS A 39 -19.27 -1.61 -11.33
N SER A 40 -20.05 -0.84 -10.58
CA SER A 40 -19.71 0.56 -10.26
C SER A 40 -18.50 0.65 -9.30
N PHE A 41 -18.31 -0.36 -8.43
CA PHE A 41 -17.12 -0.48 -7.61
C PHE A 41 -15.88 -0.66 -8.49
N CYS A 42 -15.86 -1.65 -9.39
CA CYS A 42 -14.67 -1.91 -10.22
C CYS A 42 -14.26 -0.68 -11.06
N GLY A 43 -15.20 -0.07 -11.78
CA GLY A 43 -14.92 1.13 -12.58
C GLY A 43 -14.56 2.35 -11.74
N GLY A 44 -15.28 2.57 -10.64
CA GLY A 44 -15.03 3.67 -9.71
C GLY A 44 -13.70 3.54 -8.99
N PHE A 45 -13.32 2.32 -8.60
CA PHE A 45 -12.02 2.04 -7.97
C PHE A 45 -10.84 2.41 -8.88
N ILE A 46 -10.90 2.01 -10.15
CA ILE A 46 -9.87 2.37 -11.13
C ILE A 46 -9.72 3.89 -11.23
N ASN A 47 -10.83 4.61 -11.36
CA ASN A 47 -10.83 6.06 -11.44
C ASN A 47 -10.29 6.72 -10.16
N MET A 48 -10.69 6.20 -8.99
CA MET A 48 -10.20 6.67 -7.70
C MET A 48 -8.70 6.47 -7.57
N VAL A 49 -8.18 5.28 -7.91
CA VAL A 49 -6.73 5.00 -7.86
C VAL A 49 -5.95 5.90 -8.81
N PHE A 50 -6.43 6.12 -10.05
CA PHE A 50 -5.78 7.04 -10.98
C PHE A 50 -5.76 8.46 -10.44
N MET A 51 -6.86 8.93 -9.87
CA MET A 51 -6.98 10.26 -9.33
C MET A 51 -6.08 10.47 -8.11
N VAL A 52 -6.14 9.56 -7.13
CA VAL A 52 -5.27 9.59 -5.94
C VAL A 52 -3.80 9.54 -6.35
N SER A 53 -3.44 8.63 -7.25
CA SER A 53 -2.06 8.48 -7.69
C SER A 53 -1.51 9.70 -8.42
N SER A 54 -2.37 10.49 -9.09
CA SER A 54 -1.95 11.76 -9.70
C SER A 54 -1.60 12.84 -8.69
N MET A 55 -2.06 12.72 -7.45
CA MET A 55 -1.78 13.63 -6.34
C MET A 55 -0.58 13.18 -5.48
N LEU A 56 0.05 12.06 -5.82
CA LEU A 56 1.20 11.49 -5.13
C LEU A 56 2.41 11.45 -6.06
N SER A 57 3.59 11.68 -5.53
CA SER A 57 4.84 11.58 -6.33
C SER A 57 5.32 10.15 -6.50
N GLY A 58 4.86 9.20 -5.69
CA GLY A 58 5.28 7.81 -5.66
C GLY A 58 4.09 6.85 -5.68
N ALA A 59 4.06 5.94 -4.72
CA ALA A 59 3.11 4.86 -4.70
C ALA A 59 1.79 5.19 -4.00
N CYS A 60 0.72 4.53 -4.47
CA CYS A 60 -0.60 4.52 -3.87
C CYS A 60 -0.91 3.10 -3.36
N ALA A 61 -1.05 2.92 -2.06
CA ALA A 61 -1.47 1.65 -1.46
C ALA A 61 -2.96 1.71 -1.06
N THR A 62 -3.68 0.65 -1.38
CA THR A 62 -5.08 0.43 -0.99
C THR A 62 -5.19 -0.90 -0.24
N PRO A 63 -4.68 -0.99 1.00
CA PRO A 63 -4.65 -2.27 1.72
C PRO A 63 -6.03 -2.84 2.00
N GLU A 64 -7.05 -2.03 2.02
CA GLU A 64 -8.46 -2.44 2.20
C GLU A 64 -9.12 -2.98 0.91
N PHE A 65 -8.44 -2.97 -0.23
CA PHE A 65 -9.04 -3.24 -1.55
C PHE A 65 -9.85 -4.53 -1.61
N LEU A 66 -9.25 -5.66 -1.20
CA LEU A 66 -9.93 -6.96 -1.29
C LEU A 66 -11.11 -7.06 -0.32
N MET A 67 -11.04 -6.42 0.86
CA MET A 67 -12.15 -6.35 1.79
C MET A 67 -13.36 -5.61 1.18
N TYR A 68 -13.12 -4.50 0.50
CA TYR A 68 -14.18 -3.75 -0.17
C TYR A 68 -14.72 -4.47 -1.41
N LEU A 69 -13.86 -5.11 -2.19
CA LEU A 69 -14.30 -5.96 -3.31
C LEU A 69 -15.17 -7.10 -2.80
N ASN A 70 -14.75 -7.77 -1.71
CA ASN A 70 -15.52 -8.81 -1.05
C ASN A 70 -16.90 -8.35 -0.62
N TYR A 71 -16.98 -7.16 -0.02
CA TYR A 71 -18.26 -6.57 0.38
C TYR A 71 -19.21 -6.37 -0.80
N PHE A 72 -18.74 -5.83 -1.94
CA PHE A 72 -19.60 -5.64 -3.12
C PHE A 72 -19.99 -6.96 -3.79
N ILE A 73 -19.14 -7.97 -3.78
CA ILE A 73 -19.49 -9.31 -4.24
C ILE A 73 -20.57 -9.91 -3.32
N GLY A 74 -20.37 -9.80 -2.00
CA GLY A 74 -21.33 -10.29 -1.00
C GLY A 74 -22.68 -9.61 -1.09
N LYS A 75 -22.73 -8.31 -1.38
CA LYS A 75 -23.99 -7.58 -1.58
C LYS A 75 -24.77 -8.06 -2.82
N GLU A 76 -24.09 -8.47 -3.85
CA GLU A 76 -24.74 -8.91 -5.10
C GLU A 76 -25.08 -10.39 -5.10
N TYR A 77 -24.23 -11.24 -4.46
CA TYR A 77 -24.34 -12.69 -4.51
C TYR A 77 -24.52 -13.39 -3.17
N GLY A 78 -24.56 -12.64 -2.05
CA GLY A 78 -24.56 -13.17 -0.68
C GLY A 78 -23.17 -13.50 -0.16
N ASN A 79 -22.96 -13.45 1.17
CA ASN A 79 -21.63 -13.68 1.77
C ASN A 79 -21.12 -15.12 1.60
N ASP A 80 -22.01 -16.07 1.32
CA ASP A 80 -21.68 -17.47 1.00
C ASP A 80 -21.35 -17.71 -0.48
N TYR A 81 -21.10 -16.65 -1.25
CA TYR A 81 -20.84 -16.71 -2.69
C TYR A 81 -19.70 -17.67 -3.06
N PHE A 82 -18.69 -17.76 -2.22
CA PHE A 82 -17.52 -18.60 -2.44
C PHE A 82 -17.85 -20.11 -2.45
N LEU A 83 -18.92 -20.54 -1.76
CA LEU A 83 -19.42 -21.91 -1.79
C LEU A 83 -20.15 -22.26 -3.11
N ARG A 84 -20.40 -21.25 -3.93
CA ARG A 84 -21.16 -21.35 -5.18
C ARG A 84 -20.39 -20.75 -6.37
N ALA A 85 -19.10 -20.62 -6.26
CA ALA A 85 -18.25 -19.97 -7.27
C ALA A 85 -18.31 -20.65 -8.64
N ASP A 86 -18.58 -21.94 -8.71
CA ASP A 86 -18.74 -22.75 -9.92
C ASP A 86 -20.12 -22.61 -10.60
N LYS A 87 -21.10 -22.02 -9.90
CA LYS A 87 -22.46 -21.88 -10.44
C LYS A 87 -22.55 -20.79 -11.49
N VAL A 88 -23.34 -21.05 -12.52
CA VAL A 88 -23.68 -20.06 -13.56
C VAL A 88 -24.61 -19.01 -12.97
N VAL A 89 -24.18 -17.76 -12.99
CA VAL A 89 -24.94 -16.60 -12.48
C VAL A 89 -25.33 -15.62 -13.58
N ASP A 90 -24.68 -15.69 -14.75
CA ASP A 90 -25.01 -14.88 -15.91
C ASP A 90 -25.54 -15.79 -17.03
N LEU A 91 -26.84 -15.69 -17.28
CA LEU A 91 -27.55 -16.44 -18.33
C LEU A 91 -27.47 -15.78 -19.72
N SER A 92 -26.64 -14.76 -19.87
CA SER A 92 -26.34 -14.18 -21.18
C SER A 92 -25.74 -15.24 -22.13
N LYS A 93 -25.54 -14.88 -23.39
CA LYS A 93 -25.06 -15.81 -24.44
C LYS A 93 -23.76 -16.59 -24.07
N LYS A 94 -23.05 -16.21 -23.01
CA LYS A 94 -21.79 -16.84 -22.59
C LYS A 94 -21.89 -17.71 -21.33
N GLN A 95 -23.02 -17.74 -20.66
CA GLN A 95 -23.23 -18.53 -19.42
C GLN A 95 -22.01 -18.51 -18.48
N ARG A 96 -21.74 -17.36 -17.82
CA ARG A 96 -20.57 -17.22 -16.96
C ARG A 96 -20.83 -17.74 -15.56
N THR A 97 -19.86 -18.45 -15.01
CA THR A 97 -19.85 -18.82 -13.58
C THR A 97 -19.54 -17.61 -12.71
N LEU A 98 -19.87 -17.67 -11.44
CA LEU A 98 -19.52 -16.61 -10.49
C LEU A 98 -18.01 -16.42 -10.37
N ASP A 99 -17.22 -17.49 -10.36
CA ASP A 99 -15.75 -17.41 -10.41
C ASP A 99 -15.25 -16.62 -11.64
N LYS A 100 -15.87 -16.82 -12.81
CA LYS A 100 -15.51 -16.04 -14.00
C LYS A 100 -15.91 -14.57 -13.88
N VAL A 101 -17.04 -14.26 -13.25
CA VAL A 101 -17.45 -12.87 -12.98
C VAL A 101 -16.44 -12.18 -12.05
N ILE A 102 -16.03 -12.87 -11.00
CA ILE A 102 -15.00 -12.35 -10.06
C ILE A 102 -13.66 -12.17 -10.78
N THR A 103 -13.26 -13.15 -11.59
CA THR A 103 -12.03 -13.07 -12.39
C THR A 103 -12.07 -11.89 -13.38
N ASP A 104 -13.22 -11.64 -14.03
CA ASP A 104 -13.40 -10.49 -14.92
C ASP A 104 -13.20 -9.15 -14.17
N CYS A 105 -13.60 -9.08 -12.88
CA CYS A 105 -13.32 -7.91 -12.04
C CYS A 105 -11.81 -7.74 -11.79
N PHE A 106 -11.10 -8.83 -11.49
CA PHE A 106 -9.64 -8.79 -11.33
C PHE A 106 -8.95 -8.33 -12.60
N GLU A 107 -9.30 -8.94 -13.75
CA GLU A 107 -8.77 -8.58 -15.07
C GLU A 107 -9.01 -7.09 -15.35
N GLN A 108 -10.25 -6.61 -15.19
CA GLN A 108 -10.60 -5.22 -15.44
C GLN A 108 -9.74 -4.26 -14.61
N ILE A 109 -9.61 -4.52 -13.30
CA ILE A 109 -8.90 -3.61 -12.38
C ILE A 109 -7.40 -3.68 -12.63
N VAL A 110 -6.82 -4.86 -12.62
CA VAL A 110 -5.36 -5.04 -12.70
C VAL A 110 -4.80 -4.58 -14.04
N TYR A 111 -5.43 -4.95 -15.15
CA TYR A 111 -4.98 -4.51 -16.47
C TYR A 111 -5.14 -3.00 -16.67
N SER A 112 -6.24 -2.41 -16.16
CA SER A 112 -6.42 -0.94 -16.26
C SER A 112 -5.34 -0.18 -15.47
N ILE A 113 -5.03 -0.61 -14.25
CA ILE A 113 -4.03 0.06 -13.39
C ILE A 113 -2.61 -0.12 -13.92
N ASN A 114 -2.32 -1.24 -14.60
CA ASN A 114 -1.02 -1.47 -15.25
C ASN A 114 -0.84 -0.70 -16.56
N GLN A 115 -1.88 -0.03 -17.09
CA GLN A 115 -1.72 0.79 -18.28
C GLN A 115 -1.00 2.10 -17.96
N PRO A 116 0.00 2.50 -18.76
CA PRO A 116 0.59 3.82 -18.67
C PRO A 116 -0.46 4.91 -18.93
N THR A 117 -0.52 5.93 -18.08
CA THR A 117 -1.47 7.04 -18.21
C THR A 117 -0.77 8.39 -18.34
N GLY A 118 -1.38 9.33 -19.07
CA GLY A 118 -0.85 10.69 -19.23
C GLY A 118 -0.75 11.44 -17.90
N ALA A 119 -1.68 11.22 -16.96
CA ALA A 119 -1.67 11.85 -15.65
C ALA A 119 -0.45 11.46 -14.79
N ARG A 120 0.28 10.42 -15.17
CA ARG A 120 1.50 9.95 -14.50
C ARG A 120 2.71 9.91 -15.45
N ASN A 121 2.80 10.84 -16.38
CA ASN A 121 3.89 10.89 -17.36
C ASN A 121 4.09 9.56 -18.11
N PHE A 122 2.99 8.94 -18.50
CA PHE A 122 2.98 7.64 -19.19
C PHE A 122 3.58 6.47 -18.39
N GLN A 123 3.49 6.54 -17.06
CA GLN A 123 3.83 5.41 -16.19
C GLN A 123 2.55 4.72 -15.69
N ALA A 124 2.64 3.43 -15.43
CA ALA A 124 1.62 2.70 -14.70
C ALA A 124 1.57 3.18 -13.23
N VAL A 125 0.43 3.01 -12.59
CA VAL A 125 0.30 3.37 -11.17
C VAL A 125 1.11 2.40 -10.31
N PHE A 126 2.00 2.91 -9.48
CA PHE A 126 2.67 2.10 -8.46
C PHE A 126 1.66 1.76 -7.36
N TRP A 127 0.89 0.74 -7.59
CA TRP A 127 -0.22 0.31 -6.74
C TRP A 127 0.19 -0.83 -5.82
N ASN A 128 -0.24 -0.77 -4.53
CA ASN A 128 -0.06 -1.82 -3.55
C ASN A 128 -1.38 -2.30 -2.97
N ILE A 129 -1.43 -3.60 -2.64
CA ILE A 129 -2.49 -4.22 -1.86
C ILE A 129 -1.92 -5.02 -0.70
N ALA A 130 -2.77 -5.41 0.24
CA ALA A 130 -2.40 -6.28 1.33
C ALA A 130 -3.34 -7.48 1.45
N TYR A 131 -2.77 -8.59 1.92
CA TYR A 131 -3.45 -9.79 2.39
C TYR A 131 -3.23 -9.92 3.88
N TYR A 132 -4.16 -10.51 4.58
CA TYR A 132 -4.15 -10.64 6.03
C TYR A 132 -4.36 -12.09 6.43
N ASP A 133 -3.69 -12.54 7.49
CA ASP A 133 -4.17 -13.69 8.24
C ASP A 133 -5.41 -13.32 9.08
N LYS A 134 -6.06 -14.34 9.66
CA LYS A 134 -7.29 -14.14 10.41
C LYS A 134 -7.12 -13.22 11.62
N TYR A 135 -6.04 -13.39 12.37
CA TYR A 135 -5.79 -12.58 13.59
C TYR A 135 -5.48 -11.13 13.25
N TYR A 136 -4.74 -10.92 12.17
CA TYR A 136 -4.45 -9.58 11.67
C TYR A 136 -5.71 -8.89 11.20
N PHE A 137 -6.54 -9.61 10.43
CA PHE A 137 -7.83 -9.12 9.95
C PHE A 137 -8.77 -8.75 11.11
N GLU A 138 -8.94 -9.65 12.09
CA GLU A 138 -9.81 -9.41 13.26
C GLU A 138 -9.36 -8.19 14.06
N SER A 139 -8.07 -8.00 14.21
CA SER A 139 -7.52 -6.87 14.93
C SER A 139 -7.73 -5.53 14.22
N LEU A 140 -7.53 -5.50 12.88
CA LEU A 140 -7.70 -4.29 12.08
C LEU A 140 -9.16 -3.97 11.79
N PHE A 141 -9.96 -4.97 11.45
CA PHE A 141 -11.28 -4.81 10.88
C PHE A 141 -12.42 -5.44 11.70
N GLY A 142 -12.13 -6.05 12.84
CA GLY A 142 -13.16 -6.71 13.68
C GLY A 142 -14.26 -5.75 14.16
N ASN A 143 -13.93 -4.49 14.32
CA ASN A 143 -14.88 -3.42 14.68
C ASN A 143 -15.30 -2.54 13.49
N PHE A 144 -14.82 -2.84 12.29
CA PHE A 144 -15.18 -2.08 11.10
C PHE A 144 -16.64 -2.30 10.73
N VAL A 145 -17.30 -1.24 10.29
CA VAL A 145 -18.70 -1.27 9.82
C VAL A 145 -18.80 -0.46 8.53
N PHE A 146 -19.35 -1.08 7.49
CA PHE A 146 -19.67 -0.40 6.24
C PHE A 146 -20.80 0.64 6.44
N PRO A 147 -20.96 1.61 5.53
CA PRO A 147 -21.95 2.69 5.70
C PRO A 147 -23.41 2.23 5.85
N ASP A 148 -23.74 1.03 5.45
CA ASP A 148 -25.08 0.42 5.57
C ASP A 148 -25.26 -0.46 6.83
N GLY A 149 -24.22 -0.58 7.67
CA GLY A 149 -24.24 -1.36 8.90
C GLY A 149 -23.68 -2.78 8.74
N ASP A 150 -23.34 -3.23 7.56
CA ASP A 150 -22.73 -4.53 7.33
C ASP A 150 -21.30 -4.57 7.89
N LYS A 151 -20.83 -5.78 8.24
CA LYS A 151 -19.47 -6.02 8.71
C LYS A 151 -18.68 -6.82 7.68
N PRO A 152 -17.35 -6.68 7.65
CA PRO A 152 -16.49 -7.56 6.85
C PRO A 152 -16.67 -9.02 7.27
N ASP A 153 -16.73 -9.92 6.30
CA ASP A 153 -16.83 -11.36 6.50
C ASP A 153 -15.49 -12.01 6.19
N TRP A 154 -14.93 -12.74 7.16
CA TRP A 154 -13.61 -13.36 7.04
C TRP A 154 -13.61 -14.52 6.06
N ASP A 155 -14.58 -15.44 6.14
CA ASP A 155 -14.54 -16.68 5.37
C ASP A 155 -14.56 -16.41 3.86
N SER A 156 -15.42 -15.50 3.43
CA SER A 156 -15.47 -15.08 2.03
C SER A 156 -14.23 -14.25 1.62
N LEU A 157 -13.71 -13.42 2.52
CA LEU A 157 -12.49 -12.65 2.25
C LEU A 157 -11.26 -13.54 2.14
N ASP A 158 -11.08 -14.52 3.01
CA ASP A 158 -9.97 -15.47 2.95
C ASP A 158 -9.99 -16.21 1.61
N TRP A 159 -11.15 -16.72 1.21
CA TRP A 159 -11.29 -17.35 -0.10
C TRP A 159 -10.91 -16.39 -1.25
N LEU A 160 -11.39 -15.15 -1.19
CA LEU A 160 -11.12 -14.14 -2.22
C LEU A 160 -9.64 -13.76 -2.29
N GLN A 161 -8.97 -13.61 -1.15
CA GLN A 161 -7.53 -13.36 -1.07
C GLN A 161 -6.74 -14.48 -1.75
N GLN A 162 -6.99 -15.72 -1.39
CA GLN A 162 -6.31 -16.87 -1.97
C GLN A 162 -6.63 -17.02 -3.47
N ARG A 163 -7.86 -16.71 -3.89
CA ARG A 163 -8.28 -16.75 -5.28
C ARG A 163 -7.57 -15.68 -6.11
N PHE A 164 -7.45 -14.45 -5.57
CA PHE A 164 -6.73 -13.36 -6.21
C PHE A 164 -5.23 -13.69 -6.36
N MET A 165 -4.58 -14.14 -5.28
CA MET A 165 -3.15 -14.52 -5.32
C MET A 165 -2.87 -15.53 -6.43
N ARG A 166 -3.60 -16.64 -6.48
CA ARG A 166 -3.39 -17.68 -7.50
C ARG A 166 -3.66 -17.17 -8.91
N TRP A 167 -4.72 -16.40 -9.07
CA TRP A 167 -5.02 -15.79 -10.37
C TRP A 167 -3.92 -14.84 -10.82
N PHE A 168 -3.49 -13.93 -9.95
CA PHE A 168 -2.49 -12.93 -10.30
C PHE A 168 -1.13 -13.57 -10.60
N ASN A 169 -0.72 -14.57 -9.83
CA ASN A 169 0.50 -15.32 -10.12
C ASN A 169 0.44 -15.99 -11.50
N ALA A 170 -0.67 -16.67 -11.81
CA ALA A 170 -0.88 -17.30 -13.12
C ALA A 170 -0.93 -16.25 -14.25
N GLU A 171 -1.54 -15.09 -14.01
CA GLU A 171 -1.67 -14.04 -15.02
C GLU A 171 -0.34 -13.38 -15.36
N ARG A 172 0.55 -13.22 -14.38
CA ARG A 172 1.93 -12.70 -14.57
C ARG A 172 2.80 -13.59 -15.47
N THR A 173 2.46 -14.85 -15.66
CA THR A 173 3.15 -15.71 -16.65
C THR A 173 2.74 -15.41 -18.09
N LYS A 174 1.59 -14.74 -18.29
CA LYS A 174 1.04 -14.43 -19.61
C LYS A 174 1.34 -12.99 -20.06
N ALA A 175 1.44 -12.07 -19.11
CA ALA A 175 1.64 -10.65 -19.36
C ALA A 175 2.57 -10.02 -18.31
N VAL A 176 3.29 -8.97 -18.72
CA VAL A 176 4.12 -8.19 -17.79
C VAL A 176 3.20 -7.31 -16.95
N LEU A 177 2.83 -7.82 -15.77
CA LEU A 177 2.01 -7.11 -14.79
C LEU A 177 2.88 -6.78 -13.57
N THR A 178 3.31 -5.53 -13.47
CA THR A 178 4.16 -5.06 -12.37
C THR A 178 3.36 -4.82 -11.10
N PHE A 179 2.11 -4.42 -11.24
CA PHE A 179 1.23 -4.04 -10.13
C PHE A 179 -0.04 -4.89 -10.08
N PRO A 180 -0.60 -5.13 -8.89
CA PRO A 180 -0.18 -4.58 -7.59
C PRO A 180 1.13 -5.18 -7.07
N VAL A 181 1.87 -4.40 -6.29
CA VAL A 181 2.83 -4.95 -5.34
C VAL A 181 2.03 -5.51 -4.17
N GLU A 182 2.30 -6.74 -3.80
CA GLU A 182 1.53 -7.50 -2.83
C GLU A 182 2.27 -7.57 -1.49
N THR A 183 1.54 -7.36 -0.39
CA THR A 183 2.07 -7.50 0.97
C THR A 183 1.23 -8.53 1.73
N MET A 184 1.87 -9.57 2.24
CA MET A 184 1.26 -10.54 3.14
C MET A 184 1.51 -10.11 4.58
N ALA A 185 0.46 -9.75 5.31
CA ALA A 185 0.53 -9.38 6.72
C ALA A 185 0.20 -10.57 7.60
N LEU A 186 1.18 -11.01 8.40
CA LEU A 186 1.08 -12.15 9.32
C LEU A 186 1.31 -11.67 10.75
N LEU A 187 0.40 -12.02 11.65
CA LEU A 187 0.61 -11.78 13.07
C LEU A 187 1.51 -12.88 13.66
N SER A 188 2.51 -12.45 14.42
CA SER A 188 3.47 -13.35 15.04
C SER A 188 3.46 -13.20 16.56
N LYS A 189 3.88 -14.27 17.24
CA LYS A 189 4.13 -14.26 18.67
C LYS A 189 5.37 -15.11 18.95
N ASP A 190 6.26 -14.57 19.77
CA ASP A 190 7.51 -15.24 20.15
C ASP A 190 8.35 -15.69 18.93
N GLY A 191 8.31 -14.88 17.85
CA GLY A 191 9.06 -15.16 16.62
C GLY A 191 8.39 -16.14 15.65
N ASP A 192 7.19 -16.62 15.94
CA ASP A 192 6.47 -17.58 15.10
C ASP A 192 5.09 -17.06 14.69
N VAL A 193 4.60 -17.47 13.49
CA VAL A 193 3.30 -17.07 12.98
C VAL A 193 2.17 -17.65 13.82
N LEU A 194 1.23 -16.83 14.25
CA LEU A 194 0.07 -17.26 15.05
C LEU A 194 -0.87 -18.15 14.25
N ASP A 195 -1.23 -17.72 13.04
CA ASP A 195 -2.05 -18.50 12.12
C ASP A 195 -1.18 -19.48 11.32
N LYS A 196 -1.00 -20.68 11.88
CA LYS A 196 -0.17 -21.72 11.24
C LYS A 196 -0.70 -22.17 9.89
N GLU A 197 -2.02 -22.19 9.71
CA GLU A 197 -2.62 -22.57 8.45
C GLU A 197 -2.31 -21.52 7.38
N TYR A 198 -2.49 -20.26 7.71
CA TYR A 198 -2.19 -19.15 6.80
C TYR A 198 -0.67 -19.01 6.53
N GLY A 199 0.16 -19.28 7.53
CA GLY A 199 1.61 -19.40 7.36
C GLY A 199 2.00 -20.50 6.36
N ASN A 200 1.35 -21.66 6.42
CA ASN A 200 1.53 -22.76 5.47
C ASN A 200 1.03 -22.42 4.06
N ILE A 201 -0.09 -21.67 3.94
CA ILE A 201 -0.58 -21.15 2.66
C ILE A 201 0.46 -20.22 2.06
N THR A 202 0.97 -19.27 2.85
CA THR A 202 2.01 -18.32 2.45
C THR A 202 3.27 -19.03 1.94
N ALA A 203 3.75 -20.03 2.68
CA ALA A 203 4.91 -20.82 2.26
C ALA A 203 4.69 -21.59 0.95
N ARG A 204 3.49 -22.14 0.75
CA ARG A 204 3.12 -22.78 -0.52
C ARG A 204 3.09 -21.81 -1.67
N MET A 205 2.54 -20.60 -1.47
CA MET A 205 2.53 -19.55 -2.50
C MET A 205 3.96 -19.18 -2.91
N TYR A 206 4.90 -19.06 -1.97
CA TYR A 206 6.32 -18.87 -2.31
C TYR A 206 6.90 -20.03 -3.12
N ALA A 207 6.59 -21.26 -2.74
CA ALA A 207 7.05 -22.45 -3.48
C ALA A 207 6.48 -22.51 -4.91
N GLU A 208 5.30 -21.97 -5.14
CA GLU A 208 4.67 -21.79 -6.47
C GLU A 208 5.23 -20.59 -7.26
N GLY A 209 6.18 -19.84 -6.70
CA GLY A 209 6.83 -18.71 -7.36
C GLY A 209 6.08 -17.39 -7.26
N HIS A 210 5.16 -17.24 -6.31
CA HIS A 210 4.53 -15.95 -6.03
C HIS A 210 5.56 -14.94 -5.50
N SER A 211 5.46 -13.71 -5.96
CA SER A 211 6.32 -12.61 -5.53
C SER A 211 5.54 -11.59 -4.74
N PHE A 212 5.57 -11.73 -3.42
CA PHE A 212 5.01 -10.76 -2.48
C PHE A 212 5.96 -10.53 -1.30
N PHE A 213 5.71 -9.48 -0.54
CA PHE A 213 6.45 -9.20 0.69
C PHE A 213 5.70 -9.77 1.88
N THR A 214 6.41 -10.47 2.77
CA THR A 214 5.86 -10.87 4.06
C THR A 214 6.18 -9.81 5.09
N TYR A 215 5.13 -9.27 5.72
CA TYR A 215 5.23 -8.39 6.87
C TYR A 215 4.78 -9.17 8.11
N MET A 216 5.74 -9.50 8.96
CA MET A 216 5.48 -10.16 10.24
C MET A 216 5.55 -9.14 11.36
N SER A 217 4.55 -9.11 12.20
CA SER A 217 4.50 -8.21 13.36
C SER A 217 3.93 -8.95 14.56
N ASP A 218 4.47 -8.66 15.75
CA ASP A 218 3.93 -9.10 17.03
C ASP A 218 2.74 -8.24 17.50
N ASN A 219 2.46 -7.16 16.77
CA ASN A 219 1.38 -6.24 17.05
C ASN A 219 0.62 -5.94 15.73
N ALA A 220 -0.69 -6.18 15.74
CA ALA A 220 -1.57 -5.86 14.62
C ALA A 220 -1.82 -4.34 14.46
N ASP A 221 -1.37 -3.52 15.40
CA ASP A 221 -1.46 -2.05 15.31
C ASP A 221 -0.53 -1.47 14.24
N SER A 222 0.23 -2.30 13.55
CA SER A 222 1.12 -1.86 12.49
C SER A 222 0.86 -2.61 11.20
N LEU A 223 0.91 -1.90 10.08
CA LEU A 223 0.79 -2.45 8.74
C LEU A 223 1.87 -1.85 7.85
N SER A 224 2.51 -2.69 7.04
CA SER A 224 3.47 -2.21 6.07
C SER A 224 2.77 -1.51 4.90
N SER A 225 3.14 -0.27 4.63
CA SER A 225 2.77 0.43 3.40
C SER A 225 3.71 0.08 2.25
N CYS A 226 3.47 0.67 1.06
CA CYS A 226 4.28 0.49 -0.14
C CYS A 226 5.78 0.69 0.06
N CYS A 227 6.19 1.57 0.96
CA CYS A 227 7.60 1.83 1.32
C CYS A 227 8.08 0.94 2.48
N ARG A 228 7.28 -0.05 2.90
CA ARG A 228 7.54 -0.92 4.06
C ARG A 228 7.74 -0.16 5.36
N LEU A 229 7.18 1.05 5.43
CA LEU A 229 7.15 1.84 6.63
C LEU A 229 6.21 1.18 7.62
N ARG A 230 6.65 1.02 8.85
CA ARG A 230 5.80 0.58 9.95
C ARG A 230 4.76 1.66 10.24
N ASN A 231 3.51 1.30 10.15
CA ASN A 231 2.38 2.15 10.47
C ASN A 231 1.90 1.78 11.86
N GLU A 232 2.19 2.57 12.86
CA GLU A 232 1.65 2.36 14.20
C GLU A 232 0.22 2.89 14.26
N ILE A 233 -0.70 2.01 14.60
CA ILE A 233 -2.09 2.34 14.89
C ILE A 233 -2.15 2.70 16.37
N GLN A 234 -1.89 3.95 16.70
CA GLN A 234 -2.15 4.42 18.04
C GLN A 234 -3.62 4.85 18.14
N ASP A 235 -4.32 4.23 19.06
CA ASP A 235 -5.66 4.57 19.49
C ASP A 235 -6.82 4.13 18.56
N ASN A 236 -7.28 2.90 18.75
CA ASN A 236 -8.53 2.37 18.17
C ASN A 236 -9.79 3.13 18.64
N GLY A 237 -9.69 4.03 19.61
CA GLY A 237 -10.83 4.74 20.16
C GLY A 237 -11.54 5.67 19.18
N PHE A 238 -10.85 6.17 18.14
CA PHE A 238 -11.41 7.09 17.14
C PHE A 238 -11.83 6.39 15.85
N SER A 239 -11.48 5.14 15.69
CA SER A 239 -11.76 4.32 14.52
C SER A 239 -13.25 4.07 14.29
N TYR A 240 -14.05 4.20 15.32
CA TYR A 240 -15.49 3.94 15.28
C TYR A 240 -16.28 4.89 14.38
N THR A 241 -15.77 6.08 14.14
CA THR A 241 -16.50 7.09 13.37
C THR A 241 -16.14 7.12 11.89
N LEU A 242 -15.00 6.55 11.49
CA LEU A 242 -14.49 6.64 10.11
C LEU A 242 -14.13 5.29 9.48
N GLY A 243 -14.26 4.17 10.19
CA GLY A 243 -13.97 2.84 9.64
C GLY A 243 -12.53 2.63 9.15
N ALA A 244 -11.65 3.58 9.43
CA ALA A 244 -10.30 3.59 8.89
C ALA A 244 -9.36 2.86 9.83
N GLY A 245 -9.25 1.56 9.72
CA GLY A 245 -8.34 0.73 10.52
C GLY A 245 -6.85 1.08 10.38
N GLY A 246 -6.46 2.33 10.65
CA GLY A 246 -5.06 2.74 10.71
C GLY A 246 -4.25 2.69 9.41
N VAL A 247 -4.90 2.46 8.28
CA VAL A 247 -4.25 2.32 6.97
C VAL A 247 -3.89 3.66 6.30
N SER A 248 -4.29 4.78 6.88
CA SER A 248 -4.13 6.14 6.30
C SER A 248 -2.77 6.76 6.60
N THR A 249 -1.70 6.09 6.24
CA THR A 249 -0.31 6.48 6.52
C THR A 249 0.51 6.58 5.23
N GLY A 250 1.79 6.92 5.36
CA GLY A 250 2.69 6.98 4.20
C GLY A 250 3.94 7.82 4.48
N SER A 251 4.49 8.40 3.42
CA SER A 251 5.65 9.27 3.48
C SER A 251 5.38 10.60 2.80
N LYS A 252 5.57 11.69 3.53
CA LYS A 252 5.50 13.06 2.98
C LYS A 252 6.63 13.32 2.00
N SER A 253 7.83 12.87 2.34
CA SER A 253 9.03 13.09 1.56
C SER A 253 10.03 11.97 1.77
N VAL A 254 10.81 11.65 0.74
CA VAL A 254 11.95 10.73 0.83
C VAL A 254 13.18 11.44 0.32
N LEU A 255 14.24 11.46 1.15
CA LEU A 255 15.57 11.87 0.74
C LEU A 255 16.52 10.70 0.93
N THR A 256 17.26 10.34 -0.11
CA THR A 256 18.20 9.22 -0.07
C THR A 256 19.63 9.72 0.00
N ILE A 257 20.35 9.31 1.04
CA ILE A 257 21.78 9.57 1.22
C ILE A 257 22.55 8.52 0.43
N ASN A 258 23.40 8.96 -0.49
CA ASN A 258 24.33 8.09 -1.19
C ASN A 258 25.64 7.99 -0.38
N LEU A 259 25.77 6.92 0.43
CA LEU A 259 26.93 6.72 1.31
C LEU A 259 28.24 6.65 0.54
N ASN A 260 28.28 5.94 -0.58
CA ASN A 260 29.47 5.86 -1.42
C ASN A 260 29.98 7.25 -1.80
N ARG A 261 29.08 8.13 -2.25
CA ARG A 261 29.45 9.51 -2.60
C ARG A 261 29.89 10.32 -1.41
N CYS A 262 29.24 10.13 -0.26
CA CYS A 262 29.64 10.82 0.98
C CYS A 262 31.06 10.42 1.43
N ILE A 263 31.38 9.12 1.42
CA ILE A 263 32.70 8.61 1.80
C ILE A 263 33.79 9.12 0.83
N GLN A 264 33.55 9.00 -0.50
CA GLN A 264 34.51 9.51 -1.49
C GLN A 264 34.74 11.03 -1.39
N HIS A 265 33.65 11.78 -1.17
CA HIS A 265 33.78 13.24 -1.01
C HIS A 265 34.56 13.63 0.22
N ALA A 266 34.27 13.01 1.37
CA ALA A 266 34.97 13.23 2.61
C ALA A 266 36.46 12.91 2.46
N ALA A 267 36.82 11.78 1.87
CA ALA A 267 38.19 11.37 1.60
C ALA A 267 38.93 12.39 0.70
N ASN A 268 38.30 12.80 -0.41
CA ASN A 268 38.90 13.78 -1.34
C ASN A 268 39.10 15.16 -0.69
N ALA A 269 38.23 15.53 0.26
CA ALA A 269 38.31 16.80 0.98
C ALA A 269 39.21 16.73 2.24
N GLY A 270 39.74 15.56 2.58
CA GLY A 270 40.52 15.34 3.81
C GLY A 270 39.68 15.48 5.08
N LEU A 271 38.38 15.21 5.02
CA LEU A 271 37.46 15.32 6.15
C LEU A 271 37.25 13.96 6.83
N PRO A 272 37.05 13.92 8.15
CA PRO A 272 36.63 12.71 8.84
C PRO A 272 35.27 12.24 8.30
N HIS A 273 35.16 10.98 7.89
CA HIS A 273 33.95 10.42 7.25
C HIS A 273 32.70 10.57 8.13
N LEU A 274 32.81 10.25 9.42
CA LEU A 274 31.70 10.33 10.36
C LEU A 274 31.16 11.77 10.51
N SER A 275 32.06 12.73 10.78
CA SER A 275 31.63 14.13 10.91
C SER A 275 31.04 14.72 9.63
N PHE A 276 31.53 14.26 8.47
CA PHE A 276 30.91 14.64 7.20
C PHE A 276 29.48 14.06 7.05
N LEU A 277 29.29 12.77 7.40
CA LEU A 277 27.98 12.13 7.38
C LEU A 277 26.99 12.77 8.36
N GLU A 278 27.44 13.12 9.58
CA GLU A 278 26.64 13.87 10.56
C GLU A 278 26.12 15.18 9.95
N GLY A 279 27.02 15.95 9.30
CA GLY A 279 26.64 17.18 8.61
C GLY A 279 25.61 16.96 7.47
N VAL A 280 25.73 15.85 6.72
CA VAL A 280 24.77 15.48 5.68
C VAL A 280 23.40 15.11 6.29
N VAL A 281 23.38 14.34 7.39
CA VAL A 281 22.16 13.97 8.11
C VAL A 281 21.47 15.23 8.66
N ASP A 282 22.20 16.14 9.26
CA ASP A 282 21.66 17.42 9.75
C ASP A 282 21.04 18.26 8.62
N LEU A 283 21.69 18.29 7.47
CA LEU A 283 21.14 18.99 6.29
C LEU A 283 19.86 18.33 5.81
N VAL A 284 19.82 17.00 5.73
CA VAL A 284 18.64 16.23 5.34
C VAL A 284 17.48 16.50 6.30
N HIS A 285 17.73 16.51 7.62
CA HIS A 285 16.71 16.84 8.60
C HIS A 285 16.16 18.25 8.41
N LYS A 286 17.00 19.25 8.21
CA LYS A 286 16.58 20.64 7.97
C LYS A 286 15.70 20.75 6.72
N VAL A 287 16.08 20.09 5.64
CA VAL A 287 15.29 20.07 4.40
C VAL A 287 13.95 19.37 4.61
N GLN A 288 13.94 18.22 5.30
CA GLN A 288 12.71 17.49 5.60
C GLN A 288 11.76 18.30 6.48
N MET A 289 12.27 18.99 7.50
CA MET A 289 11.47 19.85 8.37
C MET A 289 10.87 21.03 7.60
N ALA A 290 11.64 21.72 6.77
CA ALA A 290 11.15 22.80 5.93
C ALA A 290 10.06 22.31 4.96
N TYR A 291 10.24 21.14 4.38
CA TYR A 291 9.23 20.51 3.53
C TYR A 291 7.92 20.19 4.28
N ASN A 292 8.06 19.64 5.51
CA ASN A 292 6.92 19.35 6.37
C ASN A 292 6.09 20.61 6.71
N GLU A 293 6.77 21.71 7.04
CA GLU A 293 6.09 22.99 7.32
C GLU A 293 5.35 23.54 6.07
N ASN A 294 5.96 23.43 4.89
CA ASN A 294 5.27 23.80 3.65
C ASN A 294 4.02 22.95 3.40
N LEU A 295 4.10 21.62 3.62
CA LEU A 295 2.92 20.75 3.48
C LEU A 295 1.82 21.09 4.49
N LYS A 296 2.19 21.41 5.74
CA LYS A 296 1.22 21.87 6.75
C LYS A 296 0.52 23.18 6.35
N ASP A 297 1.28 24.12 5.81
CA ASP A 297 0.71 25.38 5.32
C ASP A 297 -0.29 25.14 4.16
N LEU A 298 0.06 24.29 3.19
CA LEU A 298 -0.83 23.90 2.11
C LEU A 298 -2.09 23.16 2.62
N TYR A 299 -1.91 22.25 3.60
CA TYR A 299 -3.02 21.57 4.24
C TYR A 299 -4.00 22.53 4.91
N ASN A 300 -3.49 23.47 5.69
CA ASN A 300 -4.29 24.48 6.37
C ASN A 300 -5.04 25.42 5.38
N LYS A 301 -4.50 25.60 4.19
CA LYS A 301 -5.14 26.35 3.09
C LYS A 301 -6.13 25.52 2.27
N GLY A 302 -6.35 24.22 2.61
CA GLY A 302 -7.23 23.34 1.85
C GLY A 302 -6.69 22.90 0.50
N MET A 303 -5.40 23.04 0.25
CA MET A 303 -4.77 22.76 -1.06
C MET A 303 -4.28 21.31 -1.20
N LEU A 304 -4.49 20.46 -0.19
CA LEU A 304 -4.12 19.03 -0.21
C LEU A 304 -5.38 18.16 -0.12
N PRO A 305 -6.07 17.90 -1.24
CA PRO A 305 -7.39 17.24 -1.24
C PRO A 305 -7.43 15.90 -0.52
N LEU A 306 -6.40 15.05 -0.67
CA LEU A 306 -6.35 13.73 -0.04
C LEU A 306 -6.34 13.82 1.50
N PHE A 307 -5.62 14.79 2.05
CA PHE A 307 -5.61 15.04 3.49
C PHE A 307 -6.91 15.67 3.97
N ASN A 308 -7.38 16.70 3.27
CA ASN A 308 -8.58 17.45 3.66
C ASN A 308 -9.85 16.59 3.56
N ALA A 309 -9.89 15.62 2.67
CA ALA A 309 -11.00 14.67 2.52
C ALA A 309 -10.88 13.41 3.38
N GLY A 310 -9.81 13.26 4.16
CA GLY A 310 -9.65 12.15 5.12
C GLY A 310 -9.17 10.82 4.54
N TYR A 311 -8.64 10.80 3.29
CA TYR A 311 -8.02 9.59 2.74
C TYR A 311 -6.71 9.24 3.42
N ILE A 312 -5.97 10.24 3.85
CA ILE A 312 -4.71 10.12 4.60
C ILE A 312 -4.70 11.12 5.75
N ASN A 313 -3.91 10.83 6.79
CA ASN A 313 -3.78 11.67 7.96
C ASN A 313 -2.44 12.42 7.95
N MET A 314 -2.45 13.74 8.14
CA MET A 314 -1.24 14.56 8.13
C MET A 314 -0.24 14.16 9.24
N ASP A 315 -0.72 13.81 10.42
CA ASP A 315 0.11 13.49 11.58
C ASP A 315 0.66 12.06 11.56
N ARG A 316 0.15 11.23 10.65
CA ARG A 316 0.56 9.83 10.47
C ARG A 316 1.44 9.61 9.24
N GLN A 317 2.08 10.65 8.74
CA GLN A 317 2.99 10.58 7.60
C GLN A 317 4.43 10.75 8.03
N TYR A 318 5.31 9.90 7.53
CA TYR A 318 6.72 9.92 7.83
C TYR A 318 7.50 10.93 6.96
N LEU A 319 8.63 11.37 7.46
CA LEU A 319 9.71 12.01 6.71
C LEU A 319 10.82 10.95 6.57
N THR A 320 10.90 10.33 5.40
CA THR A 320 11.73 9.14 5.21
C THR A 320 13.14 9.53 4.77
N ILE A 321 14.16 8.93 5.42
CA ILE A 321 15.54 9.00 4.98
C ILE A 321 15.93 7.63 4.44
N GLY A 322 16.22 7.55 3.15
CA GLY A 322 16.77 6.38 2.50
C GLY A 322 18.29 6.38 2.55
N VAL A 323 18.87 5.20 2.45
CA VAL A 323 20.32 5.02 2.37
C VAL A 323 20.63 4.07 1.22
N ASN A 324 21.59 4.41 0.37
CA ASN A 324 22.12 3.52 -0.67
C ASN A 324 23.64 3.59 -0.76
N GLY A 325 24.24 2.70 -1.56
CA GLY A 325 25.67 2.67 -1.78
C GLY A 325 26.48 2.16 -0.57
N LEU A 326 25.87 1.34 0.31
CA LEU A 326 26.53 0.79 1.49
C LEU A 326 27.70 -0.15 1.09
N VAL A 327 27.50 -1.01 0.11
CA VAL A 327 28.54 -1.95 -0.36
C VAL A 327 29.74 -1.19 -0.89
N GLU A 328 29.50 -0.25 -1.79
CA GLU A 328 30.56 0.56 -2.40
C GLU A 328 31.24 1.49 -1.37
N ALA A 329 30.52 1.93 -0.36
CA ALA A 329 31.10 2.71 0.76
C ALA A 329 32.03 1.84 1.61
N ALA A 330 31.63 0.61 1.93
CA ALA A 330 32.47 -0.35 2.65
C ALA A 330 33.73 -0.71 1.87
N GLU A 331 33.59 -0.97 0.56
CA GLU A 331 34.73 -1.22 -0.33
C GLU A 331 35.70 -0.03 -0.37
N ALA A 332 35.20 1.20 -0.49
CA ALA A 332 36.03 2.42 -0.46
C ALA A 332 36.78 2.60 0.85
N LEU A 333 36.25 2.09 1.96
CA LEU A 333 36.92 2.08 3.28
C LEU A 333 37.80 0.85 3.49
N GLY A 334 37.89 -0.06 2.53
CA GLY A 334 38.65 -1.32 2.67
C GLY A 334 38.05 -2.24 3.75
N ILE A 335 36.70 -2.25 3.85
CA ILE A 335 35.95 -3.09 4.78
C ILE A 335 35.29 -4.20 3.98
N GLU A 336 35.61 -5.44 4.30
CA GLU A 336 34.91 -6.60 3.73
C GLU A 336 33.52 -6.74 4.36
N ILE A 337 32.51 -6.95 3.51
CA ILE A 337 31.12 -7.20 3.94
C ILE A 337 30.98 -8.68 4.31
N ASN A 338 31.31 -8.99 5.54
CA ASN A 338 31.17 -10.31 6.12
C ASN A 338 31.02 -10.19 7.65
N ASP A 339 31.02 -11.32 8.36
CA ASP A 339 30.93 -11.37 9.81
C ASP A 339 32.30 -11.01 10.44
N ASN A 340 32.69 -9.75 10.32
CA ASN A 340 33.90 -9.23 10.95
C ASN A 340 33.61 -7.95 11.77
N PRO A 341 34.42 -7.70 12.85
CA PRO A 341 34.16 -6.58 13.75
C PRO A 341 34.23 -5.21 13.10
N ARG A 342 34.97 -5.04 11.99
CA ARG A 342 35.05 -3.76 11.28
C ARG A 342 33.79 -3.43 10.49
N TYR A 343 33.05 -4.47 10.07
CA TYR A 343 31.79 -4.29 9.36
C TYR A 343 30.62 -4.08 10.33
N THR A 344 30.68 -4.69 11.50
CA THR A 344 29.64 -4.60 12.54
C THR A 344 29.76 -3.38 13.45
N ALA A 345 30.90 -2.74 13.48
CA ALA A 345 31.14 -1.51 14.23
C ALA A 345 30.71 -0.26 13.46
#